data_c4b28ab2d419bdaf7dd2c5addb09c42f
#
_entry.id   c4b28ab2d419bdaf7dd2c5addb09c42f
#
_cell.length_a   1.000
_cell.length_b   1.000
_cell.length_c   1.000
_cell.angle_alpha   90.00
_cell.angle_beta   90.00
_cell.angle_gamma   90.00
#
_symmetry.space_group_name_H-M   'P 1'
#
loop_
_entity.id
_entity.type
_entity.pdbx_description
1 polymer ?
#
loop_
_entity_poly.entity_id
_entity_poly.type
_entity_poly.pdbx_seq_one_letter_code
_entity_poly.pdbx_strand_id
1 'polypeptide(L)'
;MISKNYKTNAVNPDIALGNLLFSAGDVLFDWTAFEIPLGTVELKDVSGYIMGTDTASQAGELFNLVFAKSINGVAPTSLGTINSAVDSVNSMLCRNNIIGYYSVDFGEQADAVLDSMKSYNVFGSNFSTSTSPNFQSLVLEGEPAGATRAGYQTIYVAGIAEAGFNFGTGVLIAGTHSADDLTVVVDGNDADEVFAVGDVIYAANATSGADATADMTITAVAEELITVSSAPAITDDFEVVPKNPISLRFGFEY
;
A
#
# COMPACT_ATOMS: atom_id res chain seq x y z
N MET A 1 17.09 0.60 -35.36
CA MET A 1 17.14 0.91 -33.90
C MET A 1 15.70 0.75 -33.42
N ILE A 2 15.41 -0.29 -32.66
CA ILE A 2 14.06 -0.47 -32.08
C ILE A 2 13.98 0.53 -30.93
N SER A 3 13.08 1.50 -31.02
CA SER A 3 12.81 2.42 -29.93
C SER A 3 12.07 1.65 -28.85
N LYS A 4 12.68 1.46 -27.69
CA LYS A 4 12.00 0.94 -26.51
C LYS A 4 11.19 2.07 -25.87
N ASN A 5 9.96 1.77 -25.54
CA ASN A 5 9.08 2.72 -24.85
C ASN A 5 9.11 2.47 -23.35
N TYR A 6 9.04 3.54 -22.58
CA TYR A 6 9.00 3.48 -21.13
C TYR A 6 7.69 4.08 -20.63
N LYS A 7 7.08 3.43 -19.65
CA LYS A 7 5.84 3.88 -19.02
C LYS A 7 5.87 3.64 -17.52
N THR A 8 5.25 4.53 -16.77
CA THR A 8 5.04 4.40 -15.34
C THR A 8 3.57 4.27 -15.00
N ASN A 9 3.25 3.44 -14.00
CA ASN A 9 1.93 3.33 -13.40
C ASN A 9 2.05 3.53 -11.89
N ALA A 10 1.12 4.29 -11.32
CA ALA A 10 0.95 4.41 -9.88
C ALA A 10 -0.12 3.41 -9.40
N VAL A 11 0.14 2.78 -8.25
CA VAL A 11 -0.77 1.86 -7.58
C VAL A 11 -0.80 2.23 -6.12
N ASN A 12 -1.98 2.54 -5.61
CA ASN A 12 -2.22 2.88 -4.21
C ASN A 12 -3.10 1.77 -3.61
N PRO A 13 -2.51 0.74 -3.00
CA PRO A 13 -3.29 -0.36 -2.44
C PRO A 13 -4.07 0.09 -1.21
N ASP A 14 -5.27 -0.45 -1.06
CA ASP A 14 -6.04 -0.31 0.17
C ASP A 14 -5.43 -1.20 1.24
N ILE A 15 -5.01 -0.59 2.34
CA ILE A 15 -4.51 -1.30 3.51
C ILE A 15 -5.50 -1.04 4.63
N ALA A 16 -6.38 -2.00 4.89
CA ALA A 16 -7.28 -1.91 6.04
C ALA A 16 -6.45 -2.13 7.31
N LEU A 17 -6.03 -1.04 7.93
CA LEU A 17 -5.22 -1.05 9.14
C LEU A 17 -6.11 -1.27 10.37
N GLY A 18 -6.59 -2.50 10.54
CA GLY A 18 -7.33 -2.87 11.76
C GLY A 18 -6.42 -3.10 12.96
N ASN A 19 -5.14 -3.32 12.75
CA ASN A 19 -4.06 -3.35 13.73
C ASN A 19 -2.81 -2.98 12.94
N LEU A 20 -2.15 -1.93 13.34
CA LEU A 20 -1.01 -1.35 12.62
C LEU A 20 0.26 -2.21 12.62
N LEU A 21 0.24 -3.32 13.36
CA LEU A 21 1.35 -4.25 13.51
C LEU A 21 1.12 -5.51 12.68
N PHE A 22 1.93 -5.69 11.65
CA PHE A 22 1.96 -6.90 10.82
C PHE A 22 3.08 -7.84 11.27
N SER A 23 2.85 -9.14 11.16
CA SER A 23 3.86 -10.17 11.40
C SER A 23 4.44 -10.67 10.07
N ALA A 24 5.59 -11.33 10.13
CA ALA A 24 6.15 -12.00 8.95
C ALA A 24 5.16 -13.01 8.36
N GLY A 25 4.90 -12.90 7.07
CA GLY A 25 3.95 -13.73 6.33
C GLY A 25 2.52 -13.18 6.28
N ASP A 26 2.24 -12.04 6.92
CA ASP A 26 0.93 -11.42 6.86
C ASP A 26 0.69 -10.72 5.52
N VAL A 27 -0.57 -10.74 5.07
CA VAL A 27 -1.03 -9.99 3.90
C VAL A 27 -1.09 -8.52 4.27
N LEU A 28 -0.25 -7.69 3.63
CA LEU A 28 -0.29 -6.23 3.76
C LEU A 28 -1.45 -5.65 2.98
N PHE A 29 -1.59 -6.07 1.75
CA PHE A 29 -2.72 -5.76 0.88
C PHE A 29 -2.93 -6.90 -0.12
N ASP A 30 -4.17 -7.13 -0.45
CA ASP A 30 -4.56 -8.17 -1.39
C ASP A 30 -4.44 -7.68 -2.84
N TRP A 31 -4.76 -8.53 -3.79
CA TRP A 31 -4.60 -8.28 -5.21
C TRP A 31 -5.19 -6.96 -5.66
N THR A 32 -4.32 -6.00 -5.95
CA THR A 32 -4.66 -4.71 -6.53
C THR A 32 -4.35 -4.73 -8.01
N ALA A 33 -5.37 -4.48 -8.84
CA ALA A 33 -5.26 -4.52 -10.29
C ALA A 33 -4.64 -3.22 -10.84
N PHE A 34 -3.78 -3.36 -11.85
CA PHE A 34 -3.29 -2.24 -12.64
C PHE A 34 -3.09 -2.65 -14.10
N GLU A 35 -3.00 -1.68 -15.00
CA GLU A 35 -2.92 -1.94 -16.43
C GLU A 35 -1.54 -1.64 -17.00
N ILE A 36 -0.99 -2.56 -17.75
CA ILE A 36 0.25 -2.41 -18.52
C ILE A 36 -0.03 -2.49 -20.01
N PRO A 37 0.85 -2.00 -20.91
CA PRO A 37 0.69 -2.18 -22.34
C PRO A 37 0.56 -3.67 -22.73
N LEU A 38 -0.20 -3.93 -23.78
CA LEU A 38 -0.41 -5.29 -24.28
C LEU A 38 0.91 -5.89 -24.82
N GLY A 39 1.15 -7.14 -24.52
CA GLY A 39 2.35 -7.88 -24.89
C GLY A 39 3.29 -8.09 -23.71
N THR A 40 4.50 -8.51 -23.98
CA THR A 40 5.52 -8.75 -22.96
C THR A 40 6.15 -7.44 -22.52
N VAL A 41 6.11 -7.18 -21.22
CA VAL A 41 6.58 -5.95 -20.60
C VAL A 41 7.61 -6.29 -19.53
N GLU A 42 8.69 -5.54 -19.47
CA GLU A 42 9.75 -5.75 -18.49
C GLU A 42 9.65 -4.70 -17.36
N LEU A 43 9.47 -5.16 -16.12
CA LEU A 43 9.50 -4.29 -14.93
C LEU A 43 10.95 -3.83 -14.70
N LYS A 44 11.19 -2.53 -14.82
CA LYS A 44 12.53 -1.95 -14.72
C LYS A 44 12.78 -1.25 -13.39
N ASP A 45 11.72 -0.74 -12.80
CA ASP A 45 11.85 0.09 -11.63
C ASP A 45 10.60 -0.06 -10.74
N VAL A 46 10.84 -0.07 -9.44
CA VAL A 46 9.83 0.02 -8.40
C VAL A 46 10.23 1.19 -7.51
N SER A 47 9.39 2.18 -7.45
CA SER A 47 9.58 3.33 -6.56
C SER A 47 8.27 3.63 -5.82
N GLY A 48 8.34 4.47 -4.83
CA GLY A 48 7.16 4.86 -4.08
C GLY A 48 7.47 5.51 -2.76
N TYR A 49 6.47 5.54 -1.92
CA TYR A 49 6.62 6.01 -0.55
C TYR A 49 5.74 5.21 0.41
N ILE A 50 6.19 5.18 1.66
CA ILE A 50 5.40 4.78 2.82
C ILE A 50 5.16 6.03 3.66
N MET A 51 3.93 6.25 4.07
CA MET A 51 3.56 7.23 5.08
C MET A 51 3.55 6.56 6.44
N GLY A 52 4.10 7.24 7.45
CA GLY A 52 3.82 6.94 8.84
C GLY A 52 2.37 7.31 9.19
N THR A 53 1.90 6.77 10.27
CA THR A 53 0.60 7.14 10.87
C THR A 53 0.78 8.07 12.06
N ASP A 54 2.03 8.36 12.41
CA ASP A 54 2.45 9.33 13.41
C ASP A 54 3.63 10.15 12.88
N THR A 55 4.17 11.07 13.69
CA THR A 55 5.35 11.87 13.36
C THR A 55 6.66 11.08 13.38
N ALA A 56 6.64 9.82 13.82
CA ALA A 56 7.83 8.98 13.84
C ALA A 56 8.16 8.45 12.45
N SER A 57 9.41 8.58 12.04
CA SER A 57 9.88 7.97 10.80
C SER A 57 9.79 6.45 10.90
N GLN A 58 9.19 5.81 9.89
CA GLN A 58 9.11 4.36 9.84
C GLN A 58 10.49 3.72 9.81
N ALA A 59 10.73 2.70 10.62
CA ALA A 59 11.94 1.91 10.58
C ALA A 59 11.97 1.03 9.33
N GLY A 60 13.15 0.56 8.95
CA GLY A 60 13.34 -0.26 7.77
C GLY A 60 12.49 -1.51 7.74
N GLU A 61 11.49 -1.48 6.89
CA GLU A 61 10.48 -2.51 6.78
C GLU A 61 10.68 -3.31 5.49
N LEU A 62 10.51 -4.62 5.59
CA LEU A 62 10.74 -5.55 4.50
C LEU A 62 9.44 -6.22 4.10
N PHE A 63 9.09 -6.13 2.82
CA PHE A 63 7.96 -6.85 2.27
C PHE A 63 8.17 -7.31 0.83
N ASN A 64 7.41 -8.31 0.43
CA ASN A 64 7.41 -8.83 -0.92
C ASN A 64 6.19 -8.31 -1.70
N LEU A 65 6.44 -7.78 -2.90
CA LEU A 65 5.43 -7.53 -3.90
C LEU A 65 5.29 -8.77 -4.78
N VAL A 66 4.16 -9.43 -4.72
CA VAL A 66 3.86 -10.60 -5.54
C VAL A 66 3.03 -10.17 -6.74
N PHE A 67 3.48 -10.51 -7.94
CA PHE A 67 2.80 -10.19 -9.20
C PHE A 67 2.06 -11.41 -9.74
N ALA A 68 0.84 -11.18 -10.20
CA ALA A 68 -0.01 -12.22 -10.76
C ALA A 68 -0.78 -11.72 -11.99
N LYS A 69 -1.32 -12.66 -12.74
CA LYS A 69 -2.22 -12.41 -13.87
C LYS A 69 -3.57 -13.09 -13.69
N SER A 70 -4.58 -12.62 -14.39
CA SER A 70 -5.82 -13.38 -14.56
C SER A 70 -5.57 -14.67 -15.37
N ILE A 71 -6.48 -15.61 -15.25
CA ILE A 71 -6.55 -16.80 -16.11
C ILE A 71 -7.97 -16.88 -16.67
N ASN A 72 -8.11 -16.83 -17.99
CA ASN A 72 -9.41 -16.77 -18.67
C ASN A 72 -10.31 -15.60 -18.18
N GLY A 73 -9.71 -14.46 -17.89
CA GLY A 73 -10.40 -13.29 -17.38
C GLY A 73 -10.78 -13.36 -15.88
N VAL A 74 -10.44 -14.43 -15.19
CA VAL A 74 -10.70 -14.60 -13.76
C VAL A 74 -9.49 -14.09 -12.97
N ALA A 75 -9.74 -13.13 -12.07
CA ALA A 75 -8.72 -12.59 -11.16
C ALA A 75 -8.13 -13.70 -10.26
N PRO A 76 -6.90 -13.52 -9.74
CA PRO A 76 -6.35 -14.44 -8.73
C PRO A 76 -7.26 -14.53 -7.51
N THR A 77 -7.32 -15.70 -6.90
CA THR A 77 -8.02 -15.87 -5.61
C THR A 77 -7.34 -15.03 -4.53
N SER A 78 -8.11 -14.35 -3.70
CA SER A 78 -7.60 -13.56 -2.55
C SER A 78 -6.56 -14.35 -1.73
N LEU A 79 -5.52 -13.68 -1.28
CA LEU A 79 -4.48 -14.29 -0.42
C LEU A 79 -4.98 -14.51 1.02
N GLY A 80 -6.07 -13.89 1.40
CA GLY A 80 -6.64 -13.99 2.74
C GLY A 80 -7.03 -12.63 3.32
N THR A 81 -7.21 -12.59 4.61
CA THR A 81 -7.54 -11.35 5.34
C THR A 81 -6.27 -10.51 5.51
N ILE A 82 -6.37 -9.20 5.31
CA ILE A 82 -5.29 -8.26 5.60
C ILE A 82 -4.92 -8.35 7.09
N ASN A 83 -3.63 -8.21 7.39
CA ASN A 83 -3.05 -8.39 8.71
C ASN A 83 -3.30 -9.79 9.31
N SER A 84 -3.24 -10.79 8.45
CA SER A 84 -3.26 -12.20 8.83
C SER A 84 -2.34 -12.97 7.91
N ALA A 85 -1.84 -14.10 8.38
CA ALA A 85 -1.00 -14.96 7.56
C ALA A 85 -1.69 -15.36 6.26
N VAL A 86 -0.93 -15.42 5.17
CA VAL A 86 -1.44 -15.87 3.87
C VAL A 86 -2.15 -17.21 4.02
N ASP A 87 -3.39 -17.29 3.56
CA ASP A 87 -4.18 -18.53 3.62
C ASP A 87 -3.54 -19.62 2.74
N SER A 88 -3.23 -20.76 3.35
CA SER A 88 -2.53 -21.85 2.67
C SER A 88 -3.33 -22.47 1.51
N VAL A 89 -4.65 -22.51 1.62
CA VAL A 89 -5.54 -23.02 0.56
C VAL A 89 -5.60 -22.01 -0.58
N ASN A 90 -5.76 -20.73 -0.27
CA ASN A 90 -5.82 -19.66 -1.26
C ASN A 90 -4.50 -19.49 -2.02
N SER A 91 -3.35 -19.61 -1.33
CA SER A 91 -2.03 -19.58 -1.97
C SER A 91 -1.85 -20.72 -2.98
N MET A 92 -2.39 -21.89 -2.69
CA MET A 92 -2.42 -23.03 -3.62
C MET A 92 -3.31 -22.78 -4.84
N LEU A 93 -4.45 -22.10 -4.65
CA LEU A 93 -5.40 -21.79 -5.73
C LEU A 93 -4.85 -20.75 -6.70
N CYS A 94 -4.12 -19.74 -6.23
CA CYS A 94 -3.56 -18.70 -7.08
C CYS A 94 -2.18 -19.04 -7.68
N ARG A 95 -1.59 -20.20 -7.37
CA ARG A 95 -0.23 -20.59 -7.83
C ARG A 95 0.00 -20.45 -9.33
N ASN A 96 -1.01 -20.75 -10.15
CA ASN A 96 -0.91 -20.67 -11.60
C ASN A 96 -1.06 -19.24 -12.14
N ASN A 97 -1.52 -18.31 -11.30
CA ASN A 97 -1.65 -16.90 -11.62
C ASN A 97 -0.33 -16.15 -11.37
N ILE A 98 0.50 -16.64 -10.42
CA ILE A 98 1.72 -15.95 -9.99
C ILE A 98 2.72 -15.90 -11.15
N ILE A 99 3.20 -14.68 -11.43
CA ILE A 99 4.24 -14.41 -12.42
C ILE A 99 5.62 -14.38 -11.74
N GLY A 100 5.70 -13.77 -10.57
CA GLY A 100 6.92 -13.64 -9.81
C GLY A 100 6.74 -12.70 -8.62
N TYR A 101 7.84 -12.38 -7.95
CA TYR A 101 7.82 -11.47 -6.81
C TYR A 101 9.02 -10.52 -6.84
N TYR A 102 8.91 -9.45 -6.10
CA TYR A 102 9.94 -8.45 -5.92
C TYR A 102 10.03 -8.09 -4.44
N SER A 103 11.21 -8.21 -3.83
CA SER A 103 11.42 -7.86 -2.43
C SER A 103 11.74 -6.37 -2.30
N VAL A 104 11.04 -5.68 -1.43
CA VAL A 104 11.24 -4.27 -1.11
C VAL A 104 11.76 -4.17 0.32
N ASP A 105 12.92 -3.54 0.48
CA ASP A 105 13.57 -3.31 1.76
C ASP A 105 13.72 -1.81 1.97
N PHE A 106 12.86 -1.23 2.79
CA PHE A 106 12.90 0.20 3.08
C PHE A 106 14.10 0.60 3.94
N GLY A 107 14.63 -0.30 4.74
CA GLY A 107 15.79 -0.03 5.59
C GLY A 107 17.08 0.16 4.80
N GLU A 108 17.20 -0.60 3.70
CA GLU A 108 18.41 -0.62 2.86
C GLU A 108 18.27 0.30 1.63
N GLN A 109 17.03 0.56 1.18
CA GLN A 109 16.73 1.20 -0.09
C GLN A 109 16.07 2.58 0.03
N ALA A 110 15.82 3.06 1.25
CA ALA A 110 15.22 4.35 1.47
C ALA A 110 16.20 5.48 1.07
N ASP A 111 15.89 6.17 -0.01
CA ASP A 111 16.73 7.24 -0.55
C ASP A 111 16.48 8.59 0.15
N ALA A 112 15.29 8.81 0.68
CA ALA A 112 14.95 10.06 1.34
C ALA A 112 13.92 9.84 2.46
N VAL A 113 14.23 10.41 3.61
CA VAL A 113 13.28 10.56 4.71
C VAL A 113 12.72 11.97 4.62
N LEU A 114 11.41 12.08 4.47
CA LEU A 114 10.65 13.32 4.42
C LEU A 114 9.77 13.39 5.66
N ASP A 115 10.44 13.52 6.82
CA ASP A 115 9.77 13.51 8.11
C ASP A 115 8.90 12.26 8.35
N SER A 116 7.60 12.38 8.38
CA SER A 116 6.65 11.27 8.54
C SER A 116 6.52 10.34 7.32
N MET A 117 7.24 10.64 6.23
CA MET A 117 7.17 9.87 4.99
C MET A 117 8.55 9.40 4.53
N LYS A 118 8.66 8.14 4.10
CA LYS A 118 9.85 7.61 3.43
C LYS A 118 9.59 7.42 1.95
N SER A 119 10.44 8.01 1.13
CA SER A 119 10.51 7.75 -0.31
C SER A 119 11.64 6.76 -0.60
N TYR A 120 11.42 5.87 -1.53
CA TYR A 120 12.42 4.90 -1.96
C TYR A 120 12.36 4.69 -3.47
N ASN A 121 13.51 4.33 -4.04
CA ASN A 121 13.63 3.94 -5.42
C ASN A 121 14.42 2.64 -5.51
N VAL A 122 13.89 1.68 -6.23
CA VAL A 122 14.55 0.42 -6.53
C VAL A 122 14.80 0.38 -8.03
N PHE A 123 15.94 0.90 -8.45
CA PHE A 123 16.39 0.84 -9.84
C PHE A 123 17.08 -0.48 -10.10
N GLY A 124 16.36 -1.42 -10.69
CA GLY A 124 16.97 -2.58 -11.36
C GLY A 124 18.09 -3.31 -10.59
N SER A 125 18.43 -2.99 -9.35
CA SER A 125 19.38 -3.67 -8.49
C SER A 125 18.85 -3.88 -7.11
N ASN A 126 18.58 -5.11 -6.85
CA ASN A 126 18.37 -5.56 -5.49
C ASN A 126 19.73 -5.54 -4.78
N PHE A 127 20.06 -4.46 -4.10
CA PHE A 127 21.23 -4.38 -3.23
C PHE A 127 20.90 -5.02 -1.88
N SER A 128 20.57 -6.29 -1.89
CA SER A 128 20.68 -7.04 -0.66
C SER A 128 22.18 -7.23 -0.38
N THR A 129 22.65 -6.75 0.74
CA THR A 129 24.01 -6.99 1.23
C THR A 129 24.25 -8.45 1.56
N SER A 130 23.22 -9.28 1.53
CA SER A 130 23.23 -10.72 1.73
C SER A 130 23.30 -11.48 0.40
N THR A 131 24.47 -11.57 -0.17
CA THR A 131 24.97 -12.67 -1.03
C THR A 131 24.27 -13.06 -2.32
N SER A 132 23.28 -12.33 -2.84
CA SER A 132 22.75 -12.59 -4.19
C SER A 132 22.33 -11.31 -4.90
N PRO A 133 23.18 -10.74 -5.75
CA PRO A 133 22.74 -9.71 -6.69
C PRO A 133 21.97 -10.40 -7.82
N ASN A 134 20.76 -10.80 -7.58
CA ASN A 134 19.91 -11.31 -8.63
C ASN A 134 19.03 -10.21 -9.19
N PHE A 135 19.63 -9.45 -10.12
CA PHE A 135 18.91 -8.74 -11.14
C PHE A 135 18.18 -9.70 -12.02
N GLN A 136 16.95 -9.92 -11.77
CA GLN A 136 16.08 -10.40 -12.80
C GLN A 136 15.03 -9.32 -13.00
N SER A 137 15.11 -8.61 -14.12
CA SER A 137 13.98 -7.85 -14.57
C SER A 137 12.80 -8.82 -14.67
N LEU A 138 11.75 -8.53 -13.92
CA LEU A 138 10.55 -9.34 -13.94
C LEU A 138 9.80 -9.08 -15.23
N VAL A 139 9.60 -10.15 -16.01
CA VAL A 139 8.81 -10.10 -17.24
C VAL A 139 7.34 -10.30 -16.87
N LEU A 140 6.52 -9.31 -17.22
CA LEU A 140 5.09 -9.31 -16.96
C LEU A 140 4.33 -9.50 -18.26
N GLU A 141 3.41 -10.44 -18.26
CA GLU A 141 2.46 -10.67 -19.33
C GLU A 141 1.13 -11.10 -18.72
N GLY A 142 0.10 -10.29 -18.92
CA GLY A 142 -1.24 -10.53 -18.42
C GLY A 142 -2.20 -10.99 -19.49
N GLU A 143 -3.48 -10.78 -19.25
CA GLU A 143 -4.54 -11.01 -20.22
C GLU A 143 -5.23 -9.68 -20.54
N PRO A 144 -5.66 -9.45 -21.81
CA PRO A 144 -6.45 -8.28 -22.16
C PRO A 144 -7.82 -8.23 -21.45
N ALA A 145 -8.30 -9.39 -21.01
CA ALA A 145 -9.54 -9.50 -20.27
C ALA A 145 -9.45 -8.73 -18.93
N GLY A 146 -10.41 -7.87 -18.66
CA GLY A 146 -10.44 -7.02 -17.47
C GLY A 146 -9.74 -5.67 -17.63
N ALA A 147 -8.96 -5.44 -18.69
CA ALA A 147 -8.41 -4.12 -18.97
C ALA A 147 -9.52 -3.17 -19.43
N THR A 148 -9.52 -1.95 -18.89
CA THR A 148 -10.49 -0.90 -19.25
C THR A 148 -10.09 -0.16 -20.52
N ARG A 149 -8.81 -0.19 -20.90
CA ARG A 149 -8.26 0.48 -22.08
C ARG A 149 -7.88 -0.50 -23.18
N ALA A 150 -8.25 -0.18 -24.41
CA ALA A 150 -7.82 -0.94 -25.60
C ALA A 150 -6.28 -0.87 -25.72
N GLY A 151 -5.64 -2.02 -26.03
CA GLY A 151 -4.18 -2.13 -26.13
C GLY A 151 -3.47 -2.26 -24.78
N TYR A 152 -4.21 -2.58 -23.73
CA TYR A 152 -3.69 -2.87 -22.39
C TYR A 152 -4.09 -4.27 -21.92
N GLN A 153 -3.43 -4.71 -20.90
CA GLN A 153 -3.67 -5.97 -20.19
C GLN A 153 -3.60 -5.74 -18.67
N THR A 154 -4.29 -6.56 -17.90
CA THR A 154 -4.37 -6.43 -16.47
C THR A 154 -3.34 -7.31 -15.78
N ILE A 155 -2.63 -6.70 -14.84
CA ILE A 155 -1.74 -7.36 -13.87
C ILE A 155 -2.26 -7.06 -12.47
N TYR A 156 -1.98 -7.94 -11.55
CA TYR A 156 -2.31 -7.82 -10.14
C TYR A 156 -1.04 -7.80 -9.32
N VAL A 157 -1.03 -7.00 -8.26
CA VAL A 157 0.04 -6.98 -7.26
C VAL A 157 -0.55 -7.12 -5.88
N ALA A 158 0.09 -7.90 -5.02
CA ALA A 158 -0.22 -8.03 -3.60
C ALA A 158 1.03 -7.83 -2.78
N GLY A 159 0.89 -7.36 -1.54
CA GLY A 159 1.97 -7.17 -0.59
C GLY A 159 1.94 -8.19 0.54
N ILE A 160 3.08 -8.78 0.88
CA ILE A 160 3.24 -9.73 1.98
C ILE A 160 4.40 -9.24 2.84
N ALA A 161 4.17 -9.06 4.14
CA ALA A 161 5.23 -8.71 5.08
C ALA A 161 6.27 -9.84 5.17
N GLU A 162 7.55 -9.51 5.08
CA GLU A 162 8.64 -10.49 5.23
C GLU A 162 9.23 -10.48 6.64
N ALA A 163 9.05 -9.37 7.35
CA ALA A 163 9.41 -9.18 8.75
C ALA A 163 8.26 -8.50 9.49
N GLY A 164 8.43 -8.23 10.78
CA GLY A 164 7.50 -7.37 11.51
C GLY A 164 7.41 -6.01 10.83
N PHE A 165 6.20 -5.55 10.54
CA PHE A 165 5.94 -4.33 9.81
C PHE A 165 4.98 -3.45 10.62
N ASN A 166 5.32 -2.18 10.80
CA ASN A 166 4.54 -1.26 11.61
C ASN A 166 4.48 0.11 10.94
N PHE A 167 3.28 0.64 10.75
CA PHE A 167 3.07 1.99 10.22
C PHE A 167 3.17 3.09 11.30
N GLY A 168 3.41 2.74 12.55
CA GLY A 168 3.38 3.63 13.70
C GLY A 168 2.02 3.61 14.40
N THR A 169 1.90 4.41 15.43
CA THR A 169 0.63 4.63 16.13
C THR A 169 -0.18 5.67 15.35
N GLY A 170 -1.46 5.44 15.11
CA GLY A 170 -2.33 6.42 14.48
C GLY A 170 -2.47 7.69 15.35
N VAL A 171 -2.95 8.76 14.74
CA VAL A 171 -3.25 9.98 15.47
C VAL A 171 -4.54 9.75 16.27
N LEU A 172 -4.45 9.84 17.60
CA LEU A 172 -5.58 9.61 18.50
C LEU A 172 -6.62 10.73 18.38
N ILE A 173 -7.87 10.36 18.53
CA ILE A 173 -8.99 11.30 18.53
C ILE A 173 -9.26 11.80 19.95
N ALA A 174 -9.33 13.12 20.10
CA ALA A 174 -9.67 13.79 21.35
C ALA A 174 -11.19 13.85 21.55
N GLY A 175 -11.72 12.96 22.35
CA GLY A 175 -13.13 12.94 22.70
C GLY A 175 -14.03 12.29 21.65
N THR A 176 -15.29 12.11 22.01
CA THR A 176 -16.31 11.49 21.14
C THR A 176 -16.85 12.50 20.13
N HIS A 177 -16.89 12.15 18.84
CA HIS A 177 -17.51 12.93 17.79
C HIS A 177 -18.88 12.38 17.42
N SER A 178 -19.84 13.27 17.28
CA SER A 178 -21.18 12.91 16.81
C SER A 178 -21.20 12.74 15.30
N ALA A 179 -22.10 11.91 14.80
CA ALA A 179 -22.40 11.88 13.38
C ALA A 179 -22.78 13.31 12.91
N ASP A 180 -22.34 13.66 11.70
CA ASP A 180 -22.52 14.99 11.07
C ASP A 180 -21.59 16.11 11.58
N ASP A 181 -20.74 15.87 12.57
CA ASP A 181 -19.68 16.82 12.93
C ASP A 181 -18.49 16.63 11.97
N LEU A 182 -18.37 17.54 11.00
CA LEU A 182 -17.31 17.45 9.97
C LEU A 182 -15.91 17.80 10.47
N THR A 183 -15.77 18.15 11.75
CA THR A 183 -14.48 18.51 12.35
C THR A 183 -14.10 17.48 13.38
N VAL A 184 -13.03 16.75 13.13
CA VAL A 184 -12.44 15.77 14.05
C VAL A 184 -11.30 16.45 14.81
N VAL A 185 -11.38 16.47 16.12
CA VAL A 185 -10.31 16.97 17.01
C VAL A 185 -9.41 15.80 17.35
N VAL A 186 -8.11 15.98 17.22
CA VAL A 186 -7.11 14.96 17.57
C VAL A 186 -6.31 15.35 18.80
N ASP A 187 -5.78 14.36 19.51
CA ASP A 187 -4.87 14.55 20.63
C ASP A 187 -3.47 14.92 20.11
N GLY A 188 -2.96 16.05 20.56
CA GLY A 188 -1.66 16.56 20.10
C GLY A 188 -1.78 17.51 18.90
N ASN A 189 -0.67 18.07 18.48
CA ASN A 189 -0.61 19.11 17.44
C ASN A 189 -0.04 18.56 16.13
N ASP A 190 -0.36 17.31 15.78
CA ASP A 190 0.41 16.57 14.78
C ASP A 190 -0.40 16.26 13.51
N ALA A 191 -1.68 16.67 13.44
CA ALA A 191 -2.52 16.30 12.31
C ALA A 191 -1.99 16.81 10.96
N ASP A 192 -1.44 18.02 10.92
CA ASP A 192 -0.89 18.65 9.73
C ASP A 192 0.53 18.18 9.39
N GLU A 193 1.19 17.47 10.30
CA GLU A 193 2.46 16.77 10.04
C GLU A 193 2.26 15.39 9.43
N VAL A 194 1.09 14.76 9.66
CA VAL A 194 0.78 13.40 9.19
C VAL A 194 -0.13 13.40 7.97
N PHE A 195 -1.11 14.30 7.91
CA PHE A 195 -2.17 14.29 6.90
C PHE A 195 -2.16 15.51 6.00
N ALA A 196 -2.63 15.32 4.77
CA ALA A 196 -2.81 16.38 3.80
C ALA A 196 -4.25 16.47 3.28
N VAL A 197 -4.62 17.63 2.76
CA VAL A 197 -5.90 17.83 2.08
C VAL A 197 -5.99 16.91 0.87
N GLY A 198 -7.06 16.13 0.79
CA GLY A 198 -7.30 15.13 -0.25
C GLY A 198 -6.99 13.70 0.16
N ASP A 199 -6.33 13.49 1.30
CA ASP A 199 -6.12 12.14 1.83
C ASP A 199 -7.45 11.48 2.19
N VAL A 200 -7.52 10.19 1.97
CA VAL A 200 -8.62 9.35 2.44
C VAL A 200 -8.17 8.66 3.72
N ILE A 201 -8.94 8.87 4.76
CA ILE A 201 -8.69 8.35 6.10
C ILE A 201 -9.90 7.58 6.62
N TYR A 202 -9.72 6.82 7.66
CA TYR A 202 -10.79 6.27 8.50
C TYR A 202 -10.34 6.27 9.96
N ALA A 203 -11.28 6.09 10.89
CA ALA A 203 -10.96 5.93 12.30
C ALA A 203 -11.29 4.50 12.75
N ALA A 204 -10.45 3.94 13.59
CA ALA A 204 -10.62 2.60 14.14
C ALA A 204 -10.16 2.56 15.60
N ASN A 205 -10.63 1.56 16.35
CA ASN A 205 -10.20 1.38 17.73
C ASN A 205 -8.68 1.13 17.80
N ALA A 206 -7.97 1.97 18.53
CA ALA A 206 -6.51 1.96 18.64
C ALA A 206 -5.91 0.63 19.13
N THR A 207 -6.66 -0.13 19.92
CA THR A 207 -6.16 -1.37 20.53
C THR A 207 -6.49 -2.60 19.69
N SER A 208 -7.68 -2.63 19.08
CA SER A 208 -8.19 -3.82 18.38
C SER A 208 -8.30 -3.65 16.88
N GLY A 209 -8.26 -2.41 16.39
CA GLY A 209 -8.57 -2.05 15.00
C GLY A 209 -10.01 -2.34 14.61
N ALA A 210 -10.84 -2.78 15.55
CA ALA A 210 -12.25 -3.04 15.31
C ALA A 210 -13.05 -1.74 15.15
N ASP A 211 -14.31 -1.89 14.72
CA ASP A 211 -15.26 -0.79 14.59
C ASP A 211 -14.79 0.35 13.67
N ALA A 212 -14.01 0.00 12.63
CA ALA A 212 -13.54 0.97 11.65
C ALA A 212 -14.71 1.76 11.03
N THR A 213 -14.55 3.08 10.96
CA THR A 213 -15.54 3.95 10.34
C THR A 213 -15.57 3.78 8.82
N ALA A 214 -16.58 4.40 8.18
CA ALA A 214 -16.53 4.61 6.74
C ALA A 214 -15.37 5.56 6.37
N ASP A 215 -14.92 5.48 5.13
CA ASP A 215 -13.88 6.35 4.58
C ASP A 215 -14.31 7.82 4.63
N MET A 216 -13.37 8.68 4.98
CA MET A 216 -13.52 10.13 5.04
C MET A 216 -12.44 10.77 4.17
N THR A 217 -12.78 11.82 3.42
CA THR A 217 -11.78 12.60 2.68
C THR A 217 -11.49 13.88 3.43
N ILE A 218 -10.22 14.18 3.64
CA ILE A 218 -9.76 15.41 4.29
C ILE A 218 -9.99 16.60 3.36
N THR A 219 -10.70 17.63 3.86
CA THR A 219 -10.95 18.88 3.15
C THR A 219 -10.17 20.06 3.70
N ALA A 220 -9.76 19.99 4.97
CA ALA A 220 -8.82 20.92 5.60
C ALA A 220 -8.11 20.20 6.76
N VAL A 221 -6.89 20.63 7.08
CA VAL A 221 -6.11 20.13 8.20
C VAL A 221 -5.38 21.30 8.87
N ALA A 222 -5.28 21.27 10.19
CA ALA A 222 -4.50 22.16 11.03
C ALA A 222 -4.06 21.36 12.25
N GLU A 223 -3.12 21.90 13.04
CA GLU A 223 -2.43 21.21 14.14
C GLU A 223 -3.27 20.15 14.90
N GLU A 224 -4.45 20.54 15.42
CA GLU A 224 -5.32 19.65 16.22
C GLU A 224 -6.62 19.28 15.49
N LEU A 225 -6.82 19.74 14.24
CA LEU A 225 -8.11 19.68 13.58
C LEU A 225 -8.02 19.05 12.19
N ILE A 226 -8.85 18.05 11.96
CA ILE A 226 -9.08 17.48 10.64
C ILE A 226 -10.51 17.79 10.23
N THR A 227 -10.70 18.49 9.11
CA THR A 227 -12.02 18.68 8.52
C THR A 227 -12.24 17.66 7.40
N VAL A 228 -13.35 16.96 7.44
CA VAL A 228 -13.64 15.83 6.52
C VAL A 228 -14.90 16.08 5.70
N SER A 229 -15.03 15.38 4.59
CA SER A 229 -16.17 15.47 3.67
C SER A 229 -17.46 14.83 4.22
N SER A 230 -17.32 13.88 5.13
CA SER A 230 -18.42 13.19 5.81
C SER A 230 -17.91 12.73 7.16
N ALA A 231 -18.70 12.83 8.20
CA ALA A 231 -18.30 12.41 9.53
C ALA A 231 -19.24 11.32 10.06
N PRO A 232 -18.74 10.07 10.23
CA PRO A 232 -19.40 9.08 11.05
C PRO A 232 -19.29 9.46 12.53
N ALA A 233 -20.09 8.84 13.38
CA ALA A 233 -19.86 8.90 14.82
C ALA A 233 -18.54 8.20 15.14
N ILE A 234 -17.67 8.86 15.92
CA ILE A 234 -16.35 8.34 16.28
C ILE A 234 -16.24 8.35 17.80
N THR A 235 -15.74 7.27 18.38
CA THR A 235 -15.54 7.13 19.80
C THR A 235 -14.19 7.71 20.21
N ASP A 236 -14.09 8.23 21.42
CA ASP A 236 -12.85 8.64 22.07
C ASP A 236 -11.82 7.49 22.05
N ASP A 237 -10.53 7.82 21.97
CA ASP A 237 -9.42 6.87 21.85
C ASP A 237 -9.41 6.02 20.55
N PHE A 238 -10.17 6.39 19.51
CA PHE A 238 -9.96 5.86 18.18
C PHE A 238 -8.72 6.50 17.56
N GLU A 239 -8.05 5.75 16.68
CA GLU A 239 -6.95 6.26 15.87
C GLU A 239 -7.47 6.65 14.48
N VAL A 240 -7.02 7.81 14.00
CA VAL A 240 -7.16 8.20 12.59
C VAL A 240 -5.96 7.68 11.83
N VAL A 241 -6.24 6.93 10.77
CA VAL A 241 -5.21 6.31 9.94
C VAL A 241 -5.46 6.56 8.45
N PRO A 242 -4.41 6.71 7.63
CA PRO A 242 -4.57 6.82 6.20
C PRO A 242 -5.03 5.49 5.59
N LYS A 243 -5.92 5.56 4.61
CA LYS A 243 -6.40 4.38 3.87
C LYS A 243 -5.31 3.77 2.99
N ASN A 244 -4.48 4.61 2.40
CA ASN A 244 -3.42 4.23 1.47
C ASN A 244 -2.04 4.70 1.97
N PRO A 245 -1.50 4.10 3.04
CA PRO A 245 -0.21 4.51 3.59
C PRO A 245 0.98 4.13 2.69
N ILE A 246 0.76 3.25 1.70
CA ILE A 246 1.75 2.87 0.69
C ILE A 246 1.30 3.38 -0.67
N SER A 247 2.19 4.08 -1.37
CA SER A 247 2.03 4.40 -2.79
C SER A 247 3.18 3.79 -3.57
N LEU A 248 2.85 3.00 -4.58
CA LEU A 248 3.79 2.31 -5.44
C LEU A 248 3.78 2.92 -6.83
N ARG A 249 4.95 2.99 -7.44
CA ARG A 249 5.10 3.37 -8.84
C ARG A 249 5.96 2.32 -9.53
N PHE A 250 5.43 1.73 -10.58
CA PHE A 250 6.11 0.74 -11.40
C PHE A 250 6.53 1.34 -12.73
N GLY A 251 7.80 1.18 -13.10
CA GLY A 251 8.35 1.60 -14.37
C GLY A 251 8.56 0.40 -15.30
N PHE A 252 8.05 0.49 -16.52
CA PHE A 252 8.03 -0.59 -17.51
C PHE A 252 8.71 -0.20 -18.81
N GLU A 253 9.45 -1.14 -19.37
CA GLU A 253 9.97 -1.10 -20.73
C GLU A 253 9.21 -2.10 -21.62
N TYR A 254 8.79 -1.69 -22.83
CA TYR A 254 8.02 -2.51 -23.78
C TYR A 254 8.27 -2.15 -25.25
#